data_e3d39285e64933490c66176b13940f7c
#
_entry.id   e3d39285e64933490c66176b13940f7c
#
_cell.length_a   1.000
_cell.length_b   1.000
_cell.length_c   1.000
_cell.angle_alpha   90.00
_cell.angle_beta   90.00
_cell.angle_gamma   90.00
#
_symmetry.space_group_name_H-M   'P 1'
#
loop_
_entity.id
_entity.type
_entity.pdbx_description
1 polymer ?
#
loop_
_entity_poly.entity_id
_entity_poly.type
_entity_poly.pdbx_seq_one_letter_code
_entity_poly.pdbx_strand_id
1 'polypeptide(L)'
;IIATTHTAADIYPNLRLIHFVQKYCVRVFTCITMRAEKSFFGSAELYNSSTILKKRNHFTIYNALPPYIHIREEQKPFSDGQITLGVVSRLERIKGMDLVVPAFAKLKKQYTDIRLLVVGDGSQRSIMQEQAIELGVNDSVEWMGRQEQSCLQSLYDRIDILLMPSRSEGFGLTAIEGMARGCVVVASDTGGLPEVVKDGETGLLHQVEDVEDMTAKIQSLLESRMRTIQLSRNSVSYVSQFSFAKYATAFCNLYERIKHIN
;
A
#
# COMPACT_ATOMS: atom_id res chain seq x y z
N ILE A 1 -20.96 20.98 -1.50
CA ILE A 1 -19.80 20.43 -2.21
C ILE A 1 -18.91 19.75 -1.18
N ILE A 2 -18.41 18.55 -1.50
CA ILE A 2 -17.34 17.83 -0.78
C ILE A 2 -16.12 17.82 -1.69
N ALA A 3 -14.94 18.07 -1.15
CA ALA A 3 -13.67 17.85 -1.83
C ALA A 3 -12.94 16.68 -1.17
N THR A 4 -12.27 15.85 -1.95
CA THR A 4 -11.43 14.75 -1.47
C THR A 4 -10.02 14.87 -2.06
N THR A 5 -8.99 14.79 -1.22
CA THR A 5 -7.61 14.67 -1.70
C THR A 5 -7.20 13.19 -1.75
N HIS A 6 -6.53 12.80 -2.84
CA HIS A 6 -5.99 11.45 -3.04
C HIS A 6 -4.45 11.43 -3.06
N THR A 7 -3.81 12.53 -2.70
CA THR A 7 -2.35 12.66 -2.71
C THR A 7 -1.76 12.62 -1.31
N ALA A 8 -0.50 12.20 -1.23
CA ALA A 8 0.29 12.39 -0.04
C ALA A 8 0.54 13.89 0.20
N ALA A 9 0.63 14.29 1.46
CA ALA A 9 0.76 15.70 1.83
C ALA A 9 2.07 16.34 1.39
N ASP A 10 3.12 15.56 1.27
CA ASP A 10 4.45 15.95 0.83
C ASP A 10 4.53 16.33 -0.67
N ILE A 11 3.54 15.94 -1.46
CA ILE A 11 3.47 16.22 -2.91
C ILE A 11 2.70 17.52 -3.21
N TYR A 12 1.93 18.06 -2.26
CA TYR A 12 1.05 19.21 -2.50
C TYR A 12 1.73 20.53 -2.13
N PRO A 13 2.19 21.33 -3.10
CA PRO A 13 3.03 22.50 -2.82
C PRO A 13 2.25 23.71 -2.30
N ASN A 14 0.91 23.74 -2.34
CA ASN A 14 0.12 24.93 -2.05
C ASN A 14 -0.92 24.72 -0.92
N LEU A 15 -0.42 24.67 0.31
CA LEU A 15 -1.28 24.58 1.51
C LEU A 15 -2.27 25.77 1.64
N ARG A 16 -1.91 26.97 1.17
CA ARG A 16 -2.80 28.15 1.22
C ARG A 16 -4.05 27.93 0.36
N LEU A 17 -3.89 27.31 -0.81
CA LEU A 17 -5.00 26.96 -1.70
C LEU A 17 -5.90 25.90 -1.05
N ILE A 18 -5.34 24.88 -0.42
CA ILE A 18 -6.11 23.83 0.28
C ILE A 18 -6.93 24.46 1.41
N HIS A 19 -6.31 25.31 2.23
CA HIS A 19 -7.02 26.01 3.32
C HIS A 19 -8.11 26.94 2.79
N PHE A 20 -7.84 27.66 1.70
CA PHE A 20 -8.86 28.50 1.06
C PHE A 20 -10.05 27.67 0.59
N VAL A 21 -9.79 26.58 -0.14
CA VAL A 21 -10.85 25.67 -0.62
C VAL A 21 -11.64 25.08 0.53
N GLN A 22 -10.97 24.58 1.56
CA GLN A 22 -11.59 23.99 2.74
C GLN A 22 -12.48 25.01 3.49
N LYS A 23 -12.03 26.26 3.59
CA LYS A 23 -12.73 27.28 4.36
C LYS A 23 -13.90 27.93 3.61
N TYR A 24 -13.76 28.14 2.30
CA TYR A 24 -14.67 28.98 1.53
C TYR A 24 -15.42 28.26 0.38
N CYS A 25 -14.90 27.14 -0.10
CA CYS A 25 -15.43 26.51 -1.32
C CYS A 25 -16.23 25.23 -1.05
N VAL A 26 -15.95 24.53 0.08
CA VAL A 26 -16.57 23.23 0.36
C VAL A 26 -17.20 23.20 1.75
N ARG A 27 -18.25 22.40 1.90
CA ARG A 27 -18.86 22.15 3.22
C ARG A 27 -18.00 21.17 4.02
N VAL A 28 -17.43 20.17 3.38
CA VAL A 28 -16.54 19.19 4.00
C VAL A 28 -15.38 18.88 3.05
N PHE A 29 -14.21 18.76 3.65
CA PHE A 29 -12.98 18.29 2.98
C PHE A 29 -12.62 16.92 3.54
N THR A 30 -12.39 15.93 2.67
CA THR A 30 -11.98 14.59 3.10
C THR A 30 -10.57 14.28 2.62
N CYS A 31 -9.82 13.58 3.46
CA CYS A 31 -8.50 13.02 3.17
C CYS A 31 -8.58 11.49 3.18
N ILE A 32 -7.69 10.85 2.43
CA ILE A 32 -7.65 9.38 2.38
C ILE A 32 -6.78 8.76 3.46
N THR A 33 -6.02 9.57 4.21
CA THR A 33 -5.21 9.16 5.36
C THR A 33 -5.23 10.23 6.45
N MET A 34 -5.10 9.81 7.71
CA MET A 34 -4.98 10.71 8.86
C MET A 34 -3.68 11.51 8.80
N ARG A 35 -2.60 10.92 8.29
CA ARG A 35 -1.31 11.61 8.10
C ARG A 35 -1.45 12.77 7.12
N ALA A 36 -2.16 12.58 5.99
CA ALA A 36 -2.42 13.65 5.03
C ALA A 36 -3.31 14.73 5.64
N GLU A 37 -4.39 14.36 6.34
CA GLU A 37 -5.27 15.30 7.02
C GLU A 37 -4.51 16.14 8.06
N LYS A 38 -3.72 15.48 8.92
CA LYS A 38 -2.90 16.16 9.93
C LYS A 38 -1.89 17.12 9.31
N SER A 39 -1.26 16.73 8.21
CA SER A 39 -0.31 17.58 7.50
C SER A 39 -0.98 18.81 6.86
N PHE A 40 -2.18 18.66 6.30
CA PHE A 40 -2.91 19.78 5.69
C PHE A 40 -3.54 20.72 6.73
N PHE A 41 -4.08 20.19 7.82
CA PHE A 41 -4.94 20.95 8.74
C PHE A 41 -4.46 20.94 10.20
N GLY A 42 -3.29 20.38 10.50
CA GLY A 42 -2.71 20.32 11.84
C GLY A 42 -3.34 19.29 12.77
N SER A 43 -4.48 18.70 12.39
CA SER A 43 -5.19 17.68 13.16
C SER A 43 -5.89 16.70 12.23
N ALA A 44 -6.18 15.50 12.72
CA ALA A 44 -6.87 14.47 11.95
C ALA A 44 -7.94 13.78 12.79
N GLU A 45 -9.03 13.35 12.12
CA GLU A 45 -10.11 12.60 12.72
C GLU A 45 -10.70 11.63 11.71
N LEU A 46 -10.74 10.35 12.05
CA LEU A 46 -11.41 9.35 11.23
C LEU A 46 -12.92 9.58 11.28
N TYR A 47 -13.54 9.81 10.14
CA TYR A 47 -14.97 10.06 10.05
C TYR A 47 -15.78 8.83 10.49
N ASN A 48 -16.76 9.08 11.33
CA ASN A 48 -17.76 8.09 11.75
C ASN A 48 -19.13 8.75 11.95
N SER A 49 -20.16 7.96 12.24
CA SER A 49 -21.54 8.46 12.40
C SER A 49 -21.74 9.43 13.57
N SER A 50 -20.87 9.42 14.58
CA SER A 50 -20.92 10.31 15.74
C SER A 50 -20.13 11.62 15.57
N THR A 51 -19.33 11.75 14.50
CA THR A 51 -18.52 12.94 14.20
C THR A 51 -19.38 14.20 14.14
N ILE A 52 -18.96 15.29 14.80
CA ILE A 52 -19.72 16.54 14.89
C ILE A 52 -19.30 17.51 13.78
N LEU A 53 -20.01 17.50 12.66
CA LEU A 53 -19.69 18.30 11.46
C LEU A 53 -19.69 19.82 11.69
N LYS A 54 -20.45 20.34 12.65
CA LYS A 54 -20.48 21.79 12.96
C LYS A 54 -19.19 22.32 13.62
N LYS A 55 -18.42 21.43 14.24
CA LYS A 55 -17.16 21.81 14.91
C LYS A 55 -15.94 21.69 14.00
N ARG A 56 -16.04 20.86 12.95
CA ARG A 56 -14.94 20.52 12.06
C ARG A 56 -15.50 20.17 10.70
N ASN A 57 -14.86 20.62 9.64
CA ASN A 57 -15.27 20.32 8.27
C ASN A 57 -14.19 19.60 7.43
N HIS A 58 -13.20 18.99 8.09
CA HIS A 58 -12.24 18.12 7.43
C HIS A 58 -12.10 16.80 8.22
N PHE A 59 -12.04 15.67 7.51
CA PHE A 59 -12.02 14.33 8.09
C PHE A 59 -11.28 13.37 7.20
N THR A 60 -10.81 12.27 7.77
CA THR A 60 -10.27 11.13 7.02
C THR A 60 -11.39 10.11 6.75
N ILE A 61 -11.50 9.70 5.50
CA ILE A 61 -12.23 8.49 5.08
C ILE A 61 -11.23 7.66 4.26
N TYR A 62 -10.83 6.51 4.78
CA TYR A 62 -9.89 5.62 4.10
C TYR A 62 -10.43 5.14 2.77
N ASN A 63 -9.54 4.95 1.79
CA ASN A 63 -9.88 4.26 0.56
C ASN A 63 -10.32 2.81 0.84
N ALA A 64 -11.05 2.24 -0.10
CA ALA A 64 -11.55 0.87 0.00
C ALA A 64 -10.75 -0.10 -0.86
N LEU A 65 -10.78 -1.36 -0.46
CA LEU A 65 -10.37 -2.49 -1.30
C LEU A 65 -11.20 -2.47 -2.59
N PRO A 66 -10.54 -2.49 -3.76
CA PRO A 66 -11.26 -2.49 -5.04
C PRO A 66 -12.15 -3.74 -5.21
N PRO A 67 -13.30 -3.61 -5.89
CA PRO A 67 -14.27 -4.71 -5.99
C PRO A 67 -13.79 -5.92 -6.81
N TYR A 68 -12.73 -5.77 -7.58
CA TYR A 68 -12.12 -6.88 -8.35
C TYR A 68 -11.13 -7.72 -7.52
N ILE A 69 -10.86 -7.33 -6.26
CA ILE A 69 -10.05 -8.10 -5.31
C ILE A 69 -10.96 -8.63 -4.20
N HIS A 70 -11.06 -9.93 -4.09
CA HIS A 70 -11.81 -10.59 -3.02
C HIS A 70 -10.89 -10.94 -1.85
N ILE A 71 -11.38 -10.74 -0.64
CA ILE A 71 -10.66 -11.16 0.57
C ILE A 71 -10.62 -12.69 0.57
N ARG A 72 -9.43 -13.25 0.78
CA ARG A 72 -9.22 -14.69 0.81
C ARG A 72 -9.85 -15.30 2.07
N GLU A 73 -10.66 -16.33 1.91
CA GLU A 73 -11.32 -17.03 3.04
C GLU A 73 -10.39 -18.06 3.67
N GLU A 74 -9.63 -18.75 2.85
CA GLU A 74 -8.71 -19.79 3.30
C GLU A 74 -7.29 -19.23 3.51
N GLN A 75 -6.55 -19.87 4.43
CA GLN A 75 -5.14 -19.55 4.63
C GLN A 75 -4.37 -19.72 3.33
N LYS A 76 -3.59 -18.68 2.95
CA LYS A 76 -2.68 -18.79 1.81
C LYS A 76 -1.66 -19.90 2.07
N PRO A 77 -1.53 -20.87 1.16
CA PRO A 77 -0.46 -21.85 1.25
C PRO A 77 0.87 -21.15 0.97
N PHE A 78 1.80 -21.21 1.92
CA PHE A 78 3.19 -20.86 1.67
C PHE A 78 3.95 -22.13 1.30
N SER A 79 4.62 -22.10 0.16
CA SER A 79 5.42 -23.24 -0.32
C SER A 79 6.52 -23.60 0.70
N ASP A 80 6.78 -24.90 0.87
CA ASP A 80 7.97 -25.38 1.60
C ASP A 80 9.26 -25.24 0.78
N GLY A 81 9.13 -24.93 -0.52
CA GLY A 81 10.24 -24.79 -1.45
C GLY A 81 10.47 -23.32 -1.83
N GLN A 82 9.83 -22.88 -2.89
CA GLN A 82 10.12 -21.59 -3.50
C GLN A 82 9.23 -20.47 -2.96
N ILE A 83 9.83 -19.38 -2.45
CA ILE A 83 9.15 -18.14 -2.03
C ILE A 83 9.20 -17.12 -3.17
N THR A 84 8.04 -16.54 -3.48
CA THR A 84 7.91 -15.48 -4.48
C THR A 84 7.82 -14.11 -3.82
N LEU A 85 8.87 -13.31 -3.99
CA LEU A 85 8.81 -11.87 -3.75
C LEU A 85 8.11 -11.21 -4.94
N GLY A 86 7.35 -10.15 -4.73
CA GLY A 86 6.68 -9.49 -5.84
C GLY A 86 6.57 -7.99 -5.70
N VAL A 87 6.49 -7.29 -6.82
CA VAL A 87 6.07 -5.89 -6.91
C VAL A 87 4.92 -5.78 -7.88
N VAL A 88 3.90 -5.00 -7.52
CA VAL A 88 2.73 -4.68 -8.36
C VAL A 88 2.57 -3.17 -8.35
N SER A 89 3.12 -2.48 -9.35
CA SER A 89 3.18 -1.01 -9.33
C SER A 89 3.48 -0.45 -10.72
N ARG A 90 3.30 0.87 -10.87
CA ARG A 90 4.02 1.61 -11.90
C ARG A 90 5.51 1.54 -11.59
N LEU A 91 6.31 1.15 -12.57
CA LEU A 91 7.77 1.03 -12.40
C LEU A 91 8.43 2.41 -12.49
N GLU A 92 8.21 3.23 -11.46
CA GLU A 92 8.69 4.60 -11.36
C GLU A 92 9.62 4.78 -10.16
N ARG A 93 10.55 5.74 -10.24
CA ARG A 93 11.49 6.02 -9.16
C ARG A 93 10.78 6.43 -7.86
N ILE A 94 9.67 7.14 -7.94
CA ILE A 94 8.85 7.53 -6.78
C ILE A 94 8.31 6.30 -6.03
N LYS A 95 8.18 5.15 -6.71
CA LYS A 95 7.77 3.88 -6.14
C LYS A 95 8.94 3.04 -5.63
N GLY A 96 10.17 3.55 -5.67
CA GLY A 96 11.37 2.88 -5.17
C GLY A 96 11.77 1.65 -5.98
N MET A 97 11.39 1.58 -7.27
CA MET A 97 11.64 0.40 -8.09
C MET A 97 13.12 0.14 -8.32
N ASP A 98 13.94 1.16 -8.30
CA ASP A 98 15.40 1.09 -8.34
C ASP A 98 16.05 0.38 -7.15
N LEU A 99 15.32 0.20 -6.03
CA LEU A 99 15.80 -0.48 -4.81
C LEU A 99 15.50 -2.00 -4.84
N VAL A 100 14.54 -2.45 -5.65
CA VAL A 100 14.00 -3.82 -5.60
C VAL A 100 15.02 -4.87 -6.03
N VAL A 101 15.64 -4.68 -7.21
CA VAL A 101 16.59 -5.64 -7.76
C VAL A 101 17.85 -5.75 -6.93
N PRO A 102 18.46 -4.63 -6.43
CA PRO A 102 19.59 -4.71 -5.51
C PRO A 102 19.29 -5.49 -4.22
N ALA A 103 18.12 -5.26 -3.61
CA ALA A 103 17.70 -6.02 -2.42
C ALA A 103 17.50 -7.50 -2.73
N PHE A 104 16.81 -7.82 -3.84
CA PHE A 104 16.61 -9.19 -4.28
C PHE A 104 17.93 -9.92 -4.53
N ALA A 105 18.88 -9.28 -5.20
CA ALA A 105 20.20 -9.86 -5.48
C ALA A 105 20.99 -10.17 -4.22
N LYS A 106 20.90 -9.32 -3.16
CA LYS A 106 21.52 -9.61 -1.86
C LYS A 106 20.91 -10.85 -1.22
N LEU A 107 19.58 -10.96 -1.22
CA LEU A 107 18.87 -12.12 -0.68
C LEU A 107 19.17 -13.40 -1.48
N LYS A 108 19.22 -13.32 -2.80
CA LYS A 108 19.47 -14.45 -3.69
C LYS A 108 20.81 -15.14 -3.47
N LYS A 109 21.81 -14.42 -2.94
CA LYS A 109 23.10 -15.00 -2.56
C LYS A 109 23.00 -16.00 -1.39
N GLN A 110 22.00 -15.82 -0.52
CA GLN A 110 21.81 -16.65 0.68
C GLN A 110 20.65 -17.65 0.51
N TYR A 111 19.61 -17.26 -0.25
CA TYR A 111 18.39 -18.02 -0.43
C TYR A 111 18.21 -18.36 -1.91
N THR A 112 18.59 -19.60 -2.31
CA THR A 112 18.53 -20.04 -3.70
C THR A 112 17.11 -20.21 -4.24
N ASP A 113 16.15 -20.50 -3.35
CA ASP A 113 14.78 -20.84 -3.70
C ASP A 113 13.81 -19.65 -3.58
N ILE A 114 14.30 -18.45 -3.90
CA ILE A 114 13.45 -17.25 -4.05
C ILE A 114 13.37 -16.80 -5.50
N ARG A 115 12.23 -16.25 -5.88
CA ARG A 115 11.97 -15.59 -7.16
C ARG A 115 11.43 -14.19 -6.97
N LEU A 116 11.58 -13.36 -8.00
CA LEU A 116 10.99 -12.03 -8.05
C LEU A 116 9.98 -11.95 -9.19
N LEU A 117 8.74 -11.63 -8.89
CA LEU A 117 7.68 -11.34 -9.85
C LEU A 117 7.49 -9.83 -9.97
N VAL A 118 7.71 -9.28 -11.16
CA VAL A 118 7.58 -7.84 -11.44
C VAL A 118 6.36 -7.61 -12.32
N VAL A 119 5.32 -6.99 -11.74
CA VAL A 119 4.06 -6.65 -12.40
C VAL A 119 3.96 -5.14 -12.54
N GLY A 120 3.88 -4.67 -13.76
CA GLY A 120 3.78 -3.26 -14.09
C GLY A 120 4.73 -2.82 -15.20
N ASP A 121 4.68 -1.53 -15.49
CA ASP A 121 5.54 -0.88 -16.48
C ASP A 121 5.85 0.56 -16.05
N GLY A 122 6.89 1.16 -16.62
CA GLY A 122 7.30 2.53 -16.32
C GLY A 122 8.77 2.80 -16.65
N SER A 123 9.20 4.01 -16.31
CA SER A 123 10.54 4.51 -16.65
C SER A 123 11.70 3.72 -16.04
N GLN A 124 11.45 2.96 -14.97
CA GLN A 124 12.48 2.17 -14.30
C GLN A 124 12.64 0.74 -14.86
N ARG A 125 11.78 0.30 -15.78
CA ARG A 125 11.78 -1.09 -16.26
C ARG A 125 13.12 -1.52 -16.86
N SER A 126 13.65 -0.74 -17.81
CA SER A 126 14.95 -1.07 -18.46
C SER A 126 16.08 -1.05 -17.44
N ILE A 127 16.10 -0.07 -16.55
CA ILE A 127 17.11 0.03 -15.49
C ILE A 127 17.08 -1.20 -14.58
N MET A 128 15.90 -1.64 -14.15
CA MET A 128 15.75 -2.84 -13.33
C MET A 128 16.21 -4.09 -14.06
N GLN A 129 15.93 -4.22 -15.39
CA GLN A 129 16.37 -5.34 -16.20
C GLN A 129 17.89 -5.37 -16.36
N GLU A 130 18.52 -4.22 -16.62
CA GLU A 130 19.98 -4.07 -16.68
C GLU A 130 20.61 -4.46 -15.34
N GLN A 131 20.09 -3.95 -14.24
CA GLN A 131 20.54 -4.33 -12.89
C GLN A 131 20.42 -5.83 -12.63
N ALA A 132 19.34 -6.49 -13.09
CA ALA A 132 19.15 -7.92 -12.89
C ALA A 132 20.19 -8.74 -13.66
N ILE A 133 20.60 -8.30 -14.84
CA ILE A 133 21.67 -8.91 -15.66
C ILE A 133 23.01 -8.68 -14.97
N GLU A 134 23.35 -7.44 -14.63
CA GLU A 134 24.62 -7.08 -13.99
C GLU A 134 24.85 -7.81 -12.67
N LEU A 135 23.79 -7.97 -11.87
CA LEU A 135 23.83 -8.66 -10.57
C LEU A 135 23.67 -10.19 -10.68
N GLY A 136 23.51 -10.73 -11.90
CA GLY A 136 23.43 -12.17 -12.15
C GLY A 136 22.15 -12.85 -11.63
N VAL A 137 21.04 -12.12 -11.53
CA VAL A 137 19.77 -12.64 -10.99
C VAL A 137 18.63 -12.66 -12.00
N ASN A 138 18.88 -12.27 -13.26
CA ASN A 138 17.85 -12.14 -14.28
C ASN A 138 17.01 -13.42 -14.47
N ASP A 139 17.61 -14.61 -14.42
CA ASP A 139 16.92 -15.90 -14.58
C ASP A 139 15.96 -16.23 -13.42
N SER A 140 16.04 -15.46 -12.34
CA SER A 140 15.15 -15.56 -11.16
C SER A 140 14.11 -14.44 -11.09
N VAL A 141 14.01 -13.61 -12.14
CA VAL A 141 13.05 -12.50 -12.22
C VAL A 141 12.07 -12.76 -13.38
N GLU A 142 10.79 -12.74 -13.06
CA GLU A 142 9.70 -12.84 -14.04
C GLU A 142 9.10 -11.44 -14.29
N TRP A 143 9.21 -10.97 -15.55
CA TRP A 143 8.74 -9.65 -15.98
C TRP A 143 7.39 -9.76 -16.66
N MET A 144 6.29 -9.42 -15.94
CA MET A 144 4.92 -9.54 -16.46
C MET A 144 4.47 -8.34 -17.33
N GLY A 145 5.17 -7.21 -17.22
CA GLY A 145 4.69 -5.96 -17.84
C GLY A 145 3.38 -5.46 -17.22
N ARG A 146 2.73 -4.53 -17.91
CA ARG A 146 1.43 -4.02 -17.50
C ARG A 146 0.35 -5.08 -17.63
N GLN A 147 -0.46 -5.26 -16.58
CA GLN A 147 -1.54 -6.23 -16.52
C GLN A 147 -2.89 -5.55 -16.34
N GLU A 148 -3.95 -6.20 -16.82
CA GLU A 148 -5.33 -5.78 -16.61
C GLU A 148 -5.77 -6.00 -15.17
N GLN A 149 -6.68 -5.16 -14.68
CA GLN A 149 -7.17 -5.25 -13.29
C GLN A 149 -7.78 -6.63 -12.96
N SER A 150 -8.44 -7.26 -13.93
CA SER A 150 -9.02 -8.60 -13.80
C SER A 150 -7.99 -9.69 -13.52
N CYS A 151 -6.73 -9.50 -13.90
CA CYS A 151 -5.64 -10.44 -13.68
C CYS A 151 -4.94 -10.24 -12.33
N LEU A 152 -5.10 -9.08 -11.68
CA LEU A 152 -4.32 -8.72 -10.50
C LEU A 152 -4.53 -9.69 -9.34
N GLN A 153 -5.78 -10.15 -9.11
CA GLN A 153 -6.04 -11.10 -8.03
C GLN A 153 -5.20 -12.36 -8.15
N SER A 154 -5.16 -12.99 -9.34
CA SER A 154 -4.36 -14.20 -9.57
C SER A 154 -2.86 -13.95 -9.46
N LEU A 155 -2.39 -12.74 -9.78
CA LEU A 155 -0.99 -12.35 -9.61
C LEU A 155 -0.62 -12.19 -8.13
N TYR A 156 -1.47 -11.55 -7.32
CA TYR A 156 -1.27 -11.51 -5.87
C TYR A 156 -1.29 -12.90 -5.24
N ASP A 157 -2.09 -13.84 -5.76
CA ASP A 157 -2.09 -15.23 -5.27
C ASP A 157 -0.74 -15.94 -5.47
N ARG A 158 0.07 -15.51 -6.45
CA ARG A 158 1.43 -16.01 -6.71
C ARG A 158 2.50 -15.36 -5.83
N ILE A 159 2.22 -14.21 -5.20
CA ILE A 159 3.19 -13.44 -4.42
C ILE A 159 3.07 -13.81 -2.93
N ASP A 160 4.15 -14.24 -2.30
CA ASP A 160 4.21 -14.52 -0.86
C ASP A 160 4.53 -13.25 -0.06
N ILE A 161 5.54 -12.50 -0.51
CA ILE A 161 5.98 -11.25 0.11
C ILE A 161 5.87 -10.13 -0.92
N LEU A 162 5.02 -9.16 -0.67
CA LEU A 162 4.79 -8.01 -1.53
C LEU A 162 5.69 -6.84 -1.09
N LEU A 163 6.52 -6.34 -2.01
CA LEU A 163 7.46 -5.26 -1.76
C LEU A 163 6.87 -3.91 -2.20
N MET A 164 6.88 -2.93 -1.32
CA MET A 164 6.43 -1.56 -1.57
C MET A 164 7.44 -0.52 -1.07
N PRO A 165 8.61 -0.40 -1.72
CA PRO A 165 9.68 0.50 -1.28
C PRO A 165 9.46 1.96 -1.70
N SER A 166 8.21 2.44 -1.68
CA SER A 166 7.82 3.75 -2.15
C SER A 166 8.52 4.89 -1.41
N ARG A 167 8.97 5.91 -2.11
CA ARG A 167 9.45 7.18 -1.56
C ARG A 167 8.29 8.06 -1.10
N SER A 168 7.16 7.94 -1.80
CA SER A 168 5.91 8.61 -1.46
C SER A 168 4.72 7.76 -1.86
N GLU A 169 3.74 7.65 -0.96
CA GLU A 169 2.51 6.88 -1.16
C GLU A 169 1.32 7.60 -0.54
N GLY A 170 0.25 7.77 -1.32
CA GLY A 170 -0.96 8.43 -0.83
C GLY A 170 -1.69 7.60 0.22
N PHE A 171 -1.99 6.34 -0.12
CA PHE A 171 -2.70 5.42 0.76
C PHE A 171 -2.06 4.02 0.79
N GLY A 172 -1.81 3.43 -0.36
CA GLY A 172 -1.29 2.07 -0.48
C GLY A 172 -2.38 1.07 -0.88
N LEU A 173 -3.14 1.37 -1.95
CA LEU A 173 -4.14 0.41 -2.49
C LEU A 173 -3.51 -0.95 -2.78
N THR A 174 -2.32 -0.98 -3.39
CA THR A 174 -1.56 -2.21 -3.64
C THR A 174 -1.30 -3.01 -2.35
N ALA A 175 -1.06 -2.32 -1.21
CA ALA A 175 -0.89 -3.02 0.06
C ALA A 175 -2.18 -3.75 0.47
N ILE A 176 -3.32 -3.07 0.48
CA ILE A 176 -4.59 -3.72 0.87
C ILE A 176 -5.03 -4.80 -0.13
N GLU A 177 -4.70 -4.66 -1.41
CA GLU A 177 -4.93 -5.69 -2.43
C GLU A 177 -4.11 -6.95 -2.13
N GLY A 178 -2.80 -6.80 -1.91
CA GLY A 178 -1.92 -7.91 -1.53
C GLY A 178 -2.31 -8.55 -0.20
N MET A 179 -2.60 -7.75 0.83
CA MET A 179 -3.08 -8.21 2.14
C MET A 179 -4.37 -9.02 2.02
N ALA A 180 -5.33 -8.59 1.19
CA ALA A 180 -6.57 -9.32 0.93
C ALA A 180 -6.32 -10.72 0.34
N ARG A 181 -5.23 -10.90 -0.39
CA ARG A 181 -4.82 -12.19 -0.98
C ARG A 181 -3.82 -12.96 -0.11
N GLY A 182 -3.50 -12.46 1.08
CA GLY A 182 -2.61 -13.10 2.04
C GLY A 182 -1.13 -12.91 1.75
N CYS A 183 -0.75 -11.93 0.92
CA CYS A 183 0.65 -11.51 0.82
C CYS A 183 1.09 -10.86 2.13
N VAL A 184 2.32 -11.14 2.57
CA VAL A 184 2.94 -10.35 3.64
C VAL A 184 3.57 -9.12 3.02
N VAL A 185 3.12 -7.93 3.43
CA VAL A 185 3.61 -6.67 2.86
C VAL A 185 4.86 -6.20 3.60
N VAL A 186 5.92 -5.91 2.84
CA VAL A 186 7.12 -5.19 3.31
C VAL A 186 7.12 -3.83 2.63
N ALA A 187 6.86 -2.78 3.38
CA ALA A 187 6.63 -1.43 2.87
C ALA A 187 7.52 -0.38 3.52
N SER A 188 7.78 0.72 2.82
CA SER A 188 8.45 1.88 3.40
C SER A 188 7.58 2.58 4.45
N ASP A 189 8.17 3.10 5.51
CA ASP A 189 7.49 3.98 6.48
C ASP A 189 7.28 5.38 5.87
N THR A 190 6.37 5.48 4.91
CA THR A 190 6.07 6.75 4.23
C THR A 190 4.59 6.91 3.88
N GLY A 191 4.15 8.15 3.78
CA GLY A 191 2.78 8.49 3.35
C GLY A 191 1.71 7.75 4.16
N GLY A 192 0.78 7.12 3.46
CA GLY A 192 -0.30 6.34 4.07
C GLY A 192 0.06 4.90 4.44
N LEU A 193 1.25 4.40 4.06
CA LEU A 193 1.60 2.99 4.29
C LEU A 193 1.56 2.57 5.76
N PRO A 194 2.04 3.36 6.75
CA PRO A 194 1.94 3.00 8.17
C PRO A 194 0.50 2.97 8.73
N GLU A 195 -0.45 3.57 8.03
CA GLU A 195 -1.87 3.48 8.42
C GLU A 195 -2.51 2.18 7.92
N VAL A 196 -1.99 1.62 6.83
CA VAL A 196 -2.48 0.40 6.17
C VAL A 196 -1.73 -0.83 6.67
N VAL A 197 -0.41 -0.76 6.78
CA VAL A 197 0.46 -1.84 7.24
C VAL A 197 0.86 -1.57 8.69
N LYS A 198 0.44 -2.43 9.62
CA LYS A 198 0.87 -2.36 11.03
C LYS A 198 2.15 -3.14 11.21
N ASP A 199 3.25 -2.43 11.51
CA ASP A 199 4.58 -3.03 11.63
C ASP A 199 4.61 -4.14 12.68
N GLY A 200 5.09 -5.31 12.29
CA GLY A 200 5.15 -6.50 13.12
C GLY A 200 3.82 -7.20 13.40
N GLU A 201 2.68 -6.64 12.96
CA GLU A 201 1.34 -7.20 13.19
C GLU A 201 0.68 -7.70 11.91
N THR A 202 0.66 -6.87 10.84
CA THR A 202 0.02 -7.21 9.55
C THR A 202 0.97 -7.16 8.38
N GLY A 203 2.22 -6.79 8.60
CA GLY A 203 3.31 -6.68 7.64
C GLY A 203 4.52 -6.11 8.33
N LEU A 204 5.50 -5.67 7.56
CA LEU A 204 6.73 -5.04 8.09
C LEU A 204 6.95 -3.69 7.42
N LEU A 205 7.43 -2.72 8.20
CA LEU A 205 7.86 -1.42 7.69
C LEU A 205 9.38 -1.31 7.73
N HIS A 206 9.94 -0.69 6.69
CA HIS A 206 11.36 -0.36 6.60
C HIS A 206 11.57 1.13 6.39
N GLN A 207 12.77 1.62 6.69
CA GLN A 207 13.15 3.01 6.44
C GLN A 207 13.12 3.32 4.94
N VAL A 208 12.67 4.53 4.62
CA VAL A 208 12.63 5.01 3.21
C VAL A 208 14.04 5.05 2.63
N GLU A 209 14.19 4.55 1.39
CA GLU A 209 15.47 4.46 0.66
C GLU A 209 16.54 3.57 1.30
N ASP A 210 16.22 2.83 2.35
CA ASP A 210 17.15 1.93 3.02
C ASP A 210 17.00 0.49 2.50
N VAL A 211 17.89 0.11 1.55
CA VAL A 211 17.95 -1.23 0.96
C VAL A 211 18.35 -2.27 2.02
N GLU A 212 19.22 -1.91 2.96
CA GLU A 212 19.70 -2.83 4.01
C GLU A 212 18.55 -3.18 4.96
N ASP A 213 17.82 -2.16 5.45
CA ASP A 213 16.67 -2.40 6.33
C ASP A 213 15.57 -3.19 5.61
N MET A 214 15.24 -2.84 4.35
CA MET A 214 14.30 -3.61 3.54
C MET A 214 14.75 -5.07 3.40
N THR A 215 16.02 -5.31 3.10
CA THR A 215 16.60 -6.66 2.97
C THR A 215 16.49 -7.42 4.28
N ALA A 216 16.83 -6.80 5.42
CA ALA A 216 16.72 -7.39 6.75
C ALA A 216 15.27 -7.77 7.12
N LYS A 217 14.27 -6.91 6.78
CA LYS A 217 12.86 -7.23 6.99
C LYS A 217 12.42 -8.44 6.17
N ILE A 218 12.80 -8.52 4.89
CA ILE A 218 12.50 -9.68 4.04
C ILE A 218 13.17 -10.92 4.58
N GLN A 219 14.46 -10.85 4.94
CA GLN A 219 15.22 -11.96 5.51
C GLN A 219 14.53 -12.53 6.75
N SER A 220 14.04 -11.68 7.65
CA SER A 220 13.33 -12.13 8.86
C SER A 220 12.05 -12.93 8.56
N LEU A 221 11.44 -12.74 7.40
CA LEU A 221 10.29 -13.52 6.92
C LEU A 221 10.74 -14.85 6.30
N LEU A 222 11.85 -14.85 5.56
CA LEU A 222 12.41 -16.06 4.96
C LEU A 222 12.91 -17.04 6.04
N GLU A 223 13.44 -16.52 7.15
CA GLU A 223 13.95 -17.31 8.29
C GLU A 223 12.86 -17.84 9.21
N SER A 224 11.64 -17.28 9.17
CA SER A 224 10.57 -17.68 10.08
C SER A 224 9.23 -17.87 9.38
N ARG A 225 9.02 -19.05 8.81
CA ARG A 225 7.76 -19.43 8.18
C ARG A 225 6.54 -19.22 9.10
N MET A 226 6.66 -19.57 10.38
CA MET A 226 5.60 -19.38 11.36
C MET A 226 5.18 -17.90 11.47
N ARG A 227 6.16 -17.00 11.54
CA ARG A 227 5.94 -15.56 11.59
C ARG A 227 5.28 -15.07 10.30
N THR A 228 5.74 -15.51 9.15
CA THR A 228 5.19 -15.16 7.83
C THR A 228 3.73 -15.57 7.71
N ILE A 229 3.39 -16.80 8.10
CA ILE A 229 2.00 -17.30 8.15
C ILE A 229 1.15 -16.45 9.10
N GLN A 230 1.67 -16.12 10.29
CA GLN A 230 0.93 -15.31 11.26
C GLN A 230 0.63 -13.89 10.73
N LEU A 231 1.62 -13.23 10.15
CA LEU A 231 1.44 -11.90 9.55
C LEU A 231 0.44 -11.93 8.39
N SER A 232 0.50 -12.97 7.55
CA SER A 232 -0.47 -13.18 6.47
C SER A 232 -1.90 -13.33 6.99
N ARG A 233 -2.13 -14.14 8.03
CA ARG A 233 -3.45 -14.29 8.67
C ARG A 233 -3.97 -12.97 9.23
N ASN A 234 -3.11 -12.28 9.96
CA ASN A 234 -3.46 -11.01 10.57
C ASN A 234 -3.83 -9.98 9.49
N SER A 235 -3.07 -9.92 8.38
CA SER A 235 -3.30 -8.99 7.28
C SER A 235 -4.65 -9.23 6.59
N VAL A 236 -5.00 -10.48 6.31
CA VAL A 236 -6.29 -10.87 5.72
C VAL A 236 -7.46 -10.46 6.64
N SER A 237 -7.33 -10.69 7.94
CA SER A 237 -8.35 -10.27 8.91
C SER A 237 -8.47 -8.74 8.98
N TYR A 238 -7.31 -8.06 9.05
CA TYR A 238 -7.25 -6.60 9.20
C TYR A 238 -7.80 -5.85 7.99
N VAL A 239 -7.59 -6.36 6.77
CA VAL A 239 -8.02 -5.68 5.53
C VAL A 239 -9.54 -5.51 5.43
N SER A 240 -10.33 -6.28 6.16
CA SER A 240 -11.80 -6.19 6.21
C SER A 240 -12.31 -4.80 6.65
N GLN A 241 -11.48 -4.02 7.35
CA GLN A 241 -11.83 -2.65 7.72
C GLN A 241 -11.86 -1.71 6.52
N PHE A 242 -11.14 -2.02 5.44
CA PHE A 242 -11.11 -1.25 4.20
C PHE A 242 -12.14 -1.77 3.18
N SER A 243 -13.21 -2.44 3.62
CA SER A 243 -14.23 -2.95 2.72
C SER A 243 -14.98 -1.82 2.00
N PHE A 244 -15.35 -2.06 0.74
CA PHE A 244 -16.14 -1.12 -0.05
C PHE A 244 -17.46 -0.75 0.61
N ALA A 245 -18.10 -1.68 1.31
CA ALA A 245 -19.34 -1.42 2.06
C ALA A 245 -19.15 -0.35 3.14
N LYS A 246 -18.06 -0.43 3.93
CA LYS A 246 -17.75 0.59 4.96
C LYS A 246 -17.45 1.95 4.34
N TYR A 247 -16.68 1.97 3.25
CA TYR A 247 -16.38 3.19 2.49
C TYR A 247 -17.67 3.85 1.97
N ALA A 248 -18.51 3.08 1.28
CA ALA A 248 -19.77 3.57 0.73
C ALA A 248 -20.70 4.08 1.85
N THR A 249 -20.83 3.33 2.95
CA THR A 249 -21.63 3.73 4.11
C THR A 249 -21.14 5.05 4.71
N ALA A 250 -19.82 5.24 4.83
CA ALA A 250 -19.25 6.48 5.36
C ALA A 250 -19.60 7.69 4.48
N PHE A 251 -19.47 7.56 3.16
CA PHE A 251 -19.82 8.64 2.23
C PHE A 251 -21.33 8.88 2.15
N CYS A 252 -22.17 7.84 2.08
CA CYS A 252 -23.63 8.00 2.10
C CYS A 252 -24.08 8.73 3.36
N ASN A 253 -23.58 8.31 4.53
CA ASN A 253 -23.87 8.96 5.79
C ASN A 253 -23.40 10.43 5.81
N LEU A 254 -22.20 10.70 5.30
CA LEU A 254 -21.68 12.06 5.20
C LEU A 254 -22.57 12.92 4.28
N TYR A 255 -23.00 12.43 3.13
CA TYR A 255 -23.87 13.15 2.21
C TYR A 255 -25.22 13.46 2.82
N GLU A 256 -25.87 12.50 3.50
CA GLU A 256 -27.15 12.73 4.17
C GLU A 256 -27.02 13.80 5.27
N ARG A 257 -25.99 13.70 6.10
CA ARG A 257 -25.77 14.65 7.19
C ARG A 257 -25.49 16.08 6.71
N ILE A 258 -24.77 16.22 5.58
CA ILE A 258 -24.48 17.55 5.01
C ILE A 258 -25.75 18.24 4.48
N LYS A 259 -26.76 17.49 4.00
CA LYS A 259 -28.03 18.06 3.56
C LYS A 259 -28.75 18.81 4.70
N HIS A 260 -28.59 18.36 5.93
CA HIS A 260 -29.24 18.89 7.12
C HIS A 260 -28.40 19.91 7.90
N ILE A 261 -27.22 20.27 7.41
CA ILE A 261 -26.41 21.37 7.97
C ILE A 261 -26.79 22.64 7.23
N ASN A 262 -27.63 23.47 7.87
CA ASN A 262 -27.95 24.83 7.43
C ASN A 262 -26.89 25.81 7.93
#